data_5fb41df22ee17a1bb1d00f80233ac529
#
_entry.id   5fb41df22ee17a1bb1d00f80233ac529
#
_cell.length_a   1.000
_cell.length_b   1.000
_cell.length_c   1.000
_cell.angle_alpha   90.00
_cell.angle_beta   90.00
_cell.angle_gamma   90.00
#
_symmetry.space_group_name_H-M   'P 1'
#
loop_
_entity.id
_entity.type
_entity.pdbx_description
1 polymer ?
#
loop_
_entity_poly.entity_id
_entity_poly.type
_entity_poly.pdbx_seq_one_letter_code
_entity_poly.pdbx_strand_id
1 'polypeptide(L)'
;MSKGKKILKIFGYGVISQVITLLLGIIIPKLMIVSYGSEVNGLLSSIRQVFVYVALLEAGIGTASLQALYAPIATNDKKRTCEIMSATNRYYKRTGILYGIAVIALAIIYPIVVKSDIPVFVVVAVIFFQGASGVINYFFQGKFTILLRVDGKSYITTNATTIVSVASKLIQIGLMLTGFDVVMVQFSYFVVNLLQMIYISLYVKKHYAWLDLSVEPDYASLSQSKNVIIHQVSGLIFNNTDIIVLTLFCDLKTVSIYSLYSLIVSCVSNIIDTLCSSVEFVLGQAFNSDRNYFLKLQEVYETYYLGISFFFFTVTLIMLPPFMRVYSQGITDAQYVDKYLPLLFVTLNVLMYARRTSSQIINFAGHFKQTQVLSLIHI
;
A
#
# COMPACT_ATOMS: atom_id res chain seq x y z
N MET A 1 -2.61 6.38 -35.20
CA MET A 1 -2.09 7.26 -34.14
C MET A 1 -0.62 6.93 -33.95
N SER A 2 0.30 7.91 -34.02
CA SER A 2 1.74 7.64 -33.87
C SER A 2 2.01 7.09 -32.44
N LYS A 3 3.02 6.20 -32.31
CA LYS A 3 3.42 5.61 -31.02
C LYS A 3 3.58 6.68 -29.92
N GLY A 4 4.15 7.85 -30.28
CA GLY A 4 4.31 8.96 -29.35
C GLY A 4 3.01 9.57 -28.82
N LYS A 5 1.99 9.74 -29.67
CA LYS A 5 0.67 10.22 -29.24
C LYS A 5 -0.03 9.24 -28.29
N LYS A 6 0.17 7.93 -28.48
CA LYS A 6 -0.37 6.89 -27.60
C LYS A 6 0.31 6.93 -26.22
N ILE A 7 1.63 7.07 -26.18
CA ILE A 7 2.41 7.20 -24.94
C ILE A 7 1.99 8.47 -24.18
N LEU A 8 1.90 9.62 -24.84
CA LEU A 8 1.50 10.89 -24.23
C LEU A 8 0.09 10.82 -23.63
N LYS A 9 -0.83 10.13 -24.33
CA LYS A 9 -2.20 9.93 -23.87
C LYS A 9 -2.26 9.03 -22.61
N ILE A 10 -1.50 7.93 -22.61
CA ILE A 10 -1.40 7.02 -21.44
C ILE A 10 -0.81 7.76 -20.24
N PHE A 11 0.26 8.52 -20.46
CA PHE A 11 0.89 9.34 -19.41
C PHE A 11 -0.07 10.38 -18.85
N GLY A 12 -0.78 11.13 -19.71
CA GLY A 12 -1.76 12.14 -19.30
C GLY A 12 -2.90 11.54 -18.45
N TYR A 13 -3.46 10.40 -18.86
CA TYR A 13 -4.47 9.70 -18.05
C TYR A 13 -3.91 9.21 -16.72
N GLY A 14 -2.67 8.72 -16.68
CA GLY A 14 -2.01 8.30 -15.46
C GLY A 14 -1.86 9.45 -14.46
N VAL A 15 -1.38 10.60 -14.92
CA VAL A 15 -1.23 11.80 -14.08
C VAL A 15 -2.58 12.29 -13.56
N ILE A 16 -3.60 12.37 -14.42
CA ILE A 16 -4.95 12.80 -14.00
C ILE A 16 -5.52 11.84 -12.95
N SER A 17 -5.41 10.54 -13.17
CA SER A 17 -5.84 9.52 -12.20
C SER A 17 -5.13 9.67 -10.86
N GLN A 18 -3.83 9.93 -10.88
CA GLN A 18 -3.03 10.13 -9.67
C GLN A 18 -3.48 11.39 -8.91
N VAL A 19 -3.68 12.51 -9.61
CA VAL A 19 -4.15 13.77 -9.01
C VAL A 19 -5.53 13.57 -8.37
N ILE A 20 -6.47 12.93 -9.06
CA ILE A 20 -7.79 12.65 -8.53
C ILE A 20 -7.69 11.78 -7.27
N THR A 21 -6.86 10.75 -7.29
CA THR A 21 -6.67 9.84 -6.16
C THR A 21 -6.07 10.55 -4.95
N LEU A 22 -5.11 11.45 -5.17
CA LEU A 22 -4.51 12.27 -4.10
C LEU A 22 -5.52 13.26 -3.50
N LEU A 23 -6.26 13.99 -4.34
CA LEU A 23 -7.29 14.93 -3.89
C LEU A 23 -8.36 14.22 -3.04
N LEU A 24 -8.89 13.10 -3.54
CA LEU A 24 -9.84 12.29 -2.78
C LEU A 24 -9.22 11.70 -1.51
N GLY A 25 -7.93 11.39 -1.54
CA GLY A 25 -7.17 10.93 -0.37
C GLY A 25 -7.10 11.97 0.74
N ILE A 26 -7.04 13.26 0.40
CA ILE A 26 -7.01 14.38 1.37
C ILE A 26 -8.42 14.75 1.83
N ILE A 27 -9.42 14.70 0.95
CA ILE A 27 -10.80 15.11 1.26
C ILE A 27 -11.47 14.15 2.25
N ILE A 28 -11.27 12.83 2.08
CA ILE A 28 -11.97 11.83 2.90
C ILE A 28 -11.64 11.94 4.40
N PRO A 29 -10.37 12.02 4.86
CA PRO A 29 -10.08 12.18 6.27
C PRO A 29 -10.68 13.48 6.85
N LYS A 30 -10.69 14.58 6.08
CA LYS A 30 -11.36 15.81 6.49
C LYS A 30 -12.85 15.60 6.75
N LEU A 31 -13.54 14.98 5.81
CA LEU A 31 -14.97 14.68 5.96
C LEU A 31 -15.23 13.70 7.11
N MET A 32 -14.39 12.67 7.26
CA MET A 32 -14.48 11.73 8.38
C MET A 32 -14.39 12.44 9.73
N ILE A 33 -13.41 13.34 9.88
CA ILE A 33 -13.22 14.10 11.13
C ILE A 33 -14.41 15.04 11.37
N VAL A 34 -14.86 15.76 10.36
CA VAL A 34 -15.99 16.71 10.50
C VAL A 34 -17.30 15.97 10.77
N SER A 35 -17.54 14.79 10.17
CA SER A 35 -18.79 14.04 10.32
C SER A 35 -18.81 13.17 11.58
N TYR A 36 -17.67 12.59 11.99
CA TYR A 36 -17.65 11.56 13.05
C TYR A 36 -16.64 11.85 14.17
N GLY A 37 -15.87 12.92 14.07
CA GLY A 37 -14.85 13.30 15.04
C GLY A 37 -13.47 12.72 14.77
N SER A 38 -12.48 13.30 15.43
CA SER A 38 -11.07 12.92 15.31
C SER A 38 -10.79 11.51 15.81
N GLU A 39 -11.52 11.08 16.82
CA GLU A 39 -11.35 9.74 17.41
C GLU A 39 -11.71 8.62 16.42
N VAL A 40 -12.78 8.78 15.65
CA VAL A 40 -13.16 7.82 14.60
C VAL A 40 -12.14 7.78 13.47
N ASN A 41 -11.61 8.92 13.04
CA ASN A 41 -10.53 8.93 12.04
C ASN A 41 -9.25 8.26 12.56
N GLY A 42 -8.92 8.47 13.83
CA GLY A 42 -7.83 7.77 14.50
C GLY A 42 -8.05 6.26 14.57
N LEU A 43 -9.26 5.82 14.92
CA LEU A 43 -9.67 4.41 14.90
C LEU A 43 -9.45 3.77 13.53
N LEU A 44 -9.94 4.41 12.47
CA LEU A 44 -9.79 3.91 11.11
C LEU A 44 -8.32 3.81 10.69
N SER A 45 -7.49 4.78 11.06
CA SER A 45 -6.06 4.80 10.77
C SER A 45 -5.32 3.71 11.54
N SER A 46 -5.63 3.53 12.82
CA SER A 46 -5.08 2.49 13.69
C SER A 46 -5.42 1.08 13.17
N ILE A 47 -6.70 0.81 12.90
CA ILE A 47 -7.15 -0.49 12.40
C ILE A 47 -6.49 -0.80 11.04
N ARG A 48 -6.43 0.17 10.14
CA ARG A 48 -5.72 0.01 8.86
C ARG A 48 -4.27 -0.38 9.08
N GLN A 49 -3.60 0.25 10.03
CA GLN A 49 -2.20 -0.02 10.34
C GLN A 49 -2.00 -1.42 10.89
N VAL A 50 -2.88 -1.89 11.79
CA VAL A 50 -2.85 -3.27 12.29
C VAL A 50 -3.02 -4.26 11.14
N PHE A 51 -3.93 -3.99 10.18
CA PHE A 51 -4.10 -4.87 9.02
C PHE A 51 -2.90 -4.90 8.08
N VAL A 52 -2.09 -3.86 8.01
CA VAL A 52 -0.80 -3.88 7.30
C VAL A 52 0.15 -4.92 7.92
N TYR A 53 0.17 -5.05 9.26
CA TYR A 53 0.94 -6.12 9.93
C TYR A 53 0.34 -7.51 9.72
N VAL A 54 -0.99 -7.63 9.78
CA VAL A 54 -1.66 -8.92 9.51
C VAL A 54 -1.40 -9.40 8.08
N ALA A 55 -1.25 -8.48 7.12
CA ALA A 55 -0.90 -8.81 5.74
C ALA A 55 0.49 -9.46 5.58
N LEU A 56 1.38 -9.38 6.60
CA LEU A 56 2.64 -10.15 6.62
C LEU A 56 2.44 -11.67 6.60
N LEU A 57 1.25 -12.16 6.93
CA LEU A 57 0.90 -13.59 6.77
C LEU A 57 1.04 -14.08 5.32
N GLU A 58 0.98 -13.17 4.34
CA GLU A 58 1.22 -13.46 2.93
C GLU A 58 2.68 -13.25 2.50
N ALA A 59 3.50 -12.64 3.35
CA ALA A 59 4.83 -12.18 2.96
C ALA A 59 5.64 -13.27 2.25
N GLY A 60 6.18 -12.92 1.08
CA GLY A 60 7.03 -13.80 0.26
C GLY A 60 6.28 -14.77 -0.67
N ILE A 61 5.05 -15.19 -0.37
CA ILE A 61 4.31 -16.17 -1.20
C ILE A 61 3.95 -15.55 -2.55
N GLY A 62 3.43 -14.34 -2.54
CA GLY A 62 3.08 -13.60 -3.76
C GLY A 62 4.28 -13.44 -4.69
N THR A 63 5.44 -13.03 -4.15
CA THR A 63 6.68 -12.85 -4.92
C THR A 63 7.23 -14.18 -5.43
N ALA A 64 7.23 -15.23 -4.62
CA ALA A 64 7.69 -16.56 -5.04
C ALA A 64 6.80 -17.14 -6.16
N SER A 65 5.48 -17.02 -6.02
CA SER A 65 4.53 -17.46 -7.06
C SER A 65 4.72 -16.69 -8.36
N LEU A 66 4.95 -15.37 -8.27
CA LEU A 66 5.19 -14.52 -9.43
C LEU A 66 6.47 -14.97 -10.16
N GLN A 67 7.56 -15.21 -9.46
CA GLN A 67 8.81 -15.69 -10.04
C GLN A 67 8.67 -17.08 -10.67
N ALA A 68 8.00 -18.01 -9.98
CA ALA A 68 7.79 -19.37 -10.48
C ALA A 68 6.93 -19.43 -11.75
N LEU A 69 6.01 -18.48 -11.94
CA LEU A 69 5.10 -18.45 -13.09
C LEU A 69 5.71 -17.82 -14.34
N TYR A 70 6.80 -17.06 -14.28
CA TYR A 70 7.35 -16.40 -15.47
C TYR A 70 7.73 -17.39 -16.59
N ALA A 71 8.47 -18.46 -16.27
CA ALA A 71 8.92 -19.43 -17.26
C ALA A 71 7.75 -20.23 -17.86
N PRO A 72 6.84 -20.86 -17.11
CA PRO A 72 5.71 -21.59 -17.65
C PRO A 72 4.79 -20.75 -18.54
N ILE A 73 4.52 -19.50 -18.15
CA ILE A 73 3.68 -18.60 -18.96
C ILE A 73 4.40 -18.18 -20.24
N ALA A 74 5.69 -17.89 -20.20
CA ALA A 74 6.48 -17.55 -21.38
C ALA A 74 6.57 -18.68 -22.39
N THR A 75 6.62 -19.94 -21.93
CA THR A 75 6.65 -21.15 -22.78
C THR A 75 5.26 -21.72 -23.08
N ASN A 76 4.18 -21.07 -22.62
CA ASN A 76 2.79 -21.53 -22.74
C ASN A 76 2.56 -22.95 -22.17
N ASP A 77 3.31 -23.32 -21.12
CA ASP A 77 3.14 -24.57 -20.40
C ASP A 77 1.97 -24.47 -19.42
N LYS A 78 0.79 -24.82 -19.90
CA LYS A 78 -0.45 -24.77 -19.13
C LYS A 78 -0.45 -25.73 -17.94
N LYS A 79 0.13 -26.94 -18.11
CA LYS A 79 0.19 -27.93 -17.03
C LYS A 79 0.99 -27.42 -15.85
N ARG A 80 2.22 -26.98 -16.10
CA ARG A 80 3.10 -26.40 -15.08
C ARG A 80 2.49 -25.14 -14.42
N THR A 81 1.83 -24.31 -15.23
CA THR A 81 1.11 -23.13 -14.72
C THR A 81 0.00 -23.55 -13.76
N CYS A 82 -0.80 -24.57 -14.07
CA CYS A 82 -1.85 -25.08 -13.18
C CYS A 82 -1.27 -25.64 -11.87
N GLU A 83 -0.18 -26.40 -11.91
CA GLU A 83 0.49 -26.97 -10.73
C GLU A 83 0.96 -25.86 -9.76
N ILE A 84 1.63 -24.83 -10.28
CA ILE A 84 2.10 -23.68 -9.47
C ILE A 84 0.90 -22.85 -8.95
N MET A 85 -0.10 -22.61 -9.80
CA MET A 85 -1.31 -21.88 -9.38
C MET A 85 -2.14 -22.67 -8.37
N SER A 86 -2.16 -24.00 -8.43
CA SER A 86 -2.77 -24.85 -7.39
C SER A 86 -2.05 -24.70 -6.05
N ALA A 87 -0.71 -24.74 -6.05
CA ALA A 87 0.09 -24.49 -4.84
C ALA A 87 -0.19 -23.08 -4.27
N THR A 88 -0.15 -22.06 -5.11
CA THR A 88 -0.47 -20.68 -4.76
C THR A 88 -1.87 -20.57 -4.15
N ASN A 89 -2.87 -21.19 -4.78
CA ASN A 89 -4.26 -21.17 -4.29
C ASN A 89 -4.40 -21.81 -2.90
N ARG A 90 -3.69 -22.93 -2.63
CA ARG A 90 -3.72 -23.58 -1.30
C ARG A 90 -3.08 -22.71 -0.22
N TYR A 91 -1.95 -22.05 -0.55
CA TYR A 91 -1.35 -21.08 0.35
C TYR A 91 -2.27 -19.89 0.63
N TYR A 92 -2.85 -19.28 -0.40
CA TYR A 92 -3.76 -18.16 -0.24
C TYR A 92 -5.00 -18.53 0.58
N LYS A 93 -5.57 -19.72 0.38
CA LYS A 93 -6.68 -20.21 1.23
C LYS A 93 -6.26 -20.33 2.69
N ARG A 94 -5.07 -20.91 2.97
CA ARG A 94 -4.54 -21.01 4.34
C ARG A 94 -4.30 -19.63 4.96
N THR A 95 -3.69 -18.73 4.21
CA THR A 95 -3.47 -17.34 4.65
C THR A 95 -4.81 -16.63 4.91
N GLY A 96 -5.81 -16.83 4.05
CA GLY A 96 -7.16 -16.27 4.25
C GLY A 96 -7.82 -16.76 5.52
N ILE A 97 -7.67 -18.04 5.89
CA ILE A 97 -8.17 -18.59 7.16
C ILE A 97 -7.43 -17.95 8.35
N LEU A 98 -6.09 -17.89 8.31
CA LEU A 98 -5.29 -17.28 9.36
C LEU A 98 -5.61 -15.79 9.52
N TYR A 99 -5.77 -15.09 8.40
CA TYR A 99 -6.18 -13.69 8.40
C TYR A 99 -7.58 -13.50 9.00
N GLY A 100 -8.53 -14.38 8.68
CA GLY A 100 -9.87 -14.37 9.28
C GLY A 100 -9.84 -14.60 10.79
N ILE A 101 -9.00 -15.53 11.27
CA ILE A 101 -8.78 -15.73 12.71
C ILE A 101 -8.20 -14.46 13.35
N ALA A 102 -7.23 -13.82 12.69
CA ALA A 102 -6.65 -12.58 13.18
C ALA A 102 -7.67 -11.43 13.22
N VAL A 103 -8.59 -11.34 12.25
CA VAL A 103 -9.71 -10.37 12.26
C VAL A 103 -10.61 -10.59 13.46
N ILE A 104 -11.01 -11.84 13.75
CA ILE A 104 -11.85 -12.17 14.90
C ILE A 104 -11.12 -11.86 16.21
N ALA A 105 -9.86 -12.27 16.34
CA ALA A 105 -9.04 -11.97 17.50
C ALA A 105 -8.90 -10.45 17.72
N LEU A 106 -8.67 -9.70 16.66
CA LEU A 106 -8.57 -8.24 16.72
C LEU A 106 -9.89 -7.60 17.15
N ALA A 107 -11.03 -8.07 16.63
CA ALA A 107 -12.35 -7.58 17.00
C ALA A 107 -12.67 -7.76 18.50
N ILE A 108 -12.08 -8.79 19.14
CA ILE A 108 -12.22 -9.04 20.58
C ILE A 108 -11.20 -8.24 21.39
N ILE A 109 -9.93 -8.27 20.97
CA ILE A 109 -8.82 -7.71 21.75
C ILE A 109 -8.78 -6.19 21.67
N TYR A 110 -9.02 -5.62 20.48
CA TYR A 110 -8.86 -4.18 20.25
C TYR A 110 -9.71 -3.30 21.17
N PRO A 111 -11.03 -3.56 21.37
CA PRO A 111 -11.84 -2.75 22.29
C PRO A 111 -11.43 -2.87 23.77
N ILE A 112 -10.71 -3.94 24.13
CA ILE A 112 -10.21 -4.16 25.51
C ILE A 112 -8.93 -3.35 25.74
N VAL A 113 -8.05 -3.32 24.74
CA VAL A 113 -6.70 -2.73 24.85
C VAL A 113 -6.73 -1.23 24.56
N VAL A 114 -7.47 -0.82 23.52
CA VAL A 114 -7.55 0.57 23.09
C VAL A 114 -8.74 1.25 23.73
N LYS A 115 -8.45 2.16 24.66
CA LYS A 115 -9.49 2.97 25.31
C LYS A 115 -10.02 4.00 24.34
N SER A 116 -11.33 4.02 24.15
CA SER A 116 -12.02 5.00 23.30
C SER A 116 -13.44 5.24 23.80
N ASP A 117 -13.97 6.43 23.50
CA ASP A 117 -15.37 6.77 23.77
C ASP A 117 -16.33 6.23 22.69
N ILE A 118 -15.78 5.62 21.64
CA ILE A 118 -16.55 5.05 20.53
C ILE A 118 -17.27 3.77 21.01
N PRO A 119 -18.57 3.62 20.72
CA PRO A 119 -19.31 2.41 21.08
C PRO A 119 -18.62 1.15 20.55
N VAL A 120 -18.47 0.13 21.38
CA VAL A 120 -17.77 -1.13 21.05
C VAL A 120 -18.33 -1.76 19.77
N PHE A 121 -19.65 -1.71 19.56
CA PHE A 121 -20.28 -2.19 18.32
C PHE A 121 -19.69 -1.52 17.07
N VAL A 122 -19.46 -0.21 17.09
CA VAL A 122 -18.88 0.54 15.97
C VAL A 122 -17.45 0.08 15.71
N VAL A 123 -16.64 -0.06 16.77
CA VAL A 123 -15.26 -0.53 16.67
C VAL A 123 -15.22 -1.92 16.03
N VAL A 124 -16.04 -2.85 16.52
CA VAL A 124 -16.13 -4.23 16.00
C VAL A 124 -16.60 -4.25 14.54
N ALA A 125 -17.63 -3.46 14.21
CA ALA A 125 -18.15 -3.38 12.84
C ALA A 125 -17.09 -2.83 11.85
N VAL A 126 -16.34 -1.81 12.23
CA VAL A 126 -15.24 -1.26 11.42
C VAL A 126 -14.15 -2.32 11.20
N ILE A 127 -13.70 -3.01 12.26
CA ILE A 127 -12.71 -4.09 12.16
C ILE A 127 -13.22 -5.18 11.23
N PHE A 128 -14.49 -5.57 11.38
CA PHE A 128 -15.09 -6.62 10.57
C PHE A 128 -15.13 -6.25 9.09
N PHE A 129 -15.65 -5.09 8.71
CA PHE A 129 -15.74 -4.70 7.29
C PHE A 129 -14.38 -4.48 6.63
N GLN A 130 -13.42 -3.87 7.32
CA GLN A 130 -12.06 -3.73 6.80
C GLN A 130 -11.37 -5.08 6.69
N GLY A 131 -11.46 -5.92 7.73
CA GLY A 131 -10.84 -7.24 7.78
C GLY A 131 -11.47 -8.23 6.78
N ALA A 132 -12.79 -8.25 6.66
CA ALA A 132 -13.50 -9.12 5.72
C ALA A 132 -13.07 -8.85 4.26
N SER A 133 -12.81 -7.59 3.90
CA SER A 133 -12.23 -7.27 2.59
C SER A 133 -10.90 -7.98 2.34
N GLY A 134 -10.02 -8.04 3.35
CA GLY A 134 -8.75 -8.76 3.27
C GLY A 134 -8.95 -10.28 3.15
N VAL A 135 -9.83 -10.87 3.98
CA VAL A 135 -10.15 -12.31 3.92
C VAL A 135 -10.62 -12.70 2.52
N ILE A 136 -11.58 -11.96 1.96
CA ILE A 136 -12.15 -12.25 0.63
C ILE A 136 -11.08 -12.08 -0.46
N ASN A 137 -10.20 -11.08 -0.34
CA ASN A 137 -9.09 -10.90 -1.27
C ASN A 137 -8.20 -12.15 -1.33
N TYR A 138 -7.83 -12.75 -0.20
CA TYR A 138 -7.02 -13.97 -0.19
C TYR A 138 -7.75 -15.17 -0.80
N PHE A 139 -9.03 -15.33 -0.56
CA PHE A 139 -9.78 -16.45 -1.12
C PHE A 139 -10.01 -16.33 -2.64
N PHE A 140 -10.26 -15.12 -3.13
CA PHE A 140 -10.80 -14.94 -4.49
C PHE A 140 -9.88 -14.19 -5.46
N GLN A 141 -9.22 -13.11 -5.04
CA GLN A 141 -8.52 -12.20 -5.94
C GLN A 141 -7.00 -12.37 -5.97
N GLY A 142 -6.35 -12.54 -4.82
CA GLY A 142 -4.89 -12.41 -4.71
C GLY A 142 -4.11 -13.27 -5.70
N LYS A 143 -4.44 -14.56 -5.78
CA LYS A 143 -3.83 -15.50 -6.73
C LYS A 143 -4.01 -15.10 -8.21
N PHE A 144 -5.16 -14.55 -8.56
CA PHE A 144 -5.47 -14.13 -9.93
C PHE A 144 -4.75 -12.85 -10.32
N THR A 145 -4.50 -11.97 -9.37
CA THR A 145 -3.68 -10.77 -9.59
C THR A 145 -2.25 -11.15 -9.98
N ILE A 146 -1.68 -12.18 -9.36
CA ILE A 146 -0.35 -12.71 -9.72
C ILE A 146 -0.34 -13.23 -11.13
N LEU A 147 -1.32 -14.08 -11.50
CA LEU A 147 -1.45 -14.65 -12.85
C LEU A 147 -1.52 -13.54 -13.91
N LEU A 148 -2.43 -12.57 -13.72
CA LEU A 148 -2.61 -11.46 -14.66
C LEU A 148 -1.34 -10.58 -14.78
N ARG A 149 -0.60 -10.41 -13.68
CA ARG A 149 0.65 -9.67 -13.69
C ARG A 149 1.73 -10.36 -14.51
N VAL A 150 1.90 -11.67 -14.37
CA VAL A 150 2.89 -12.45 -15.13
C VAL A 150 2.52 -12.53 -16.61
N ASP A 151 1.22 -12.63 -16.93
CA ASP A 151 0.72 -12.66 -18.31
C ASP A 151 0.68 -11.25 -18.99
N GLY A 152 1.31 -10.23 -18.35
CA GLY A 152 1.36 -8.86 -18.90
C GLY A 152 0.02 -8.13 -18.92
N LYS A 153 -1.00 -8.66 -18.24
CA LYS A 153 -2.36 -8.09 -18.16
C LYS A 153 -2.63 -7.36 -16.83
N SER A 154 -1.59 -6.87 -16.16
CA SER A 154 -1.72 -6.10 -14.92
C SER A 154 -2.62 -4.86 -15.06
N TYR A 155 -2.77 -4.32 -16.28
CA TYR A 155 -3.68 -3.20 -16.54
C TYR A 155 -5.14 -3.49 -16.17
N ILE A 156 -5.58 -4.75 -16.20
CA ILE A 156 -6.94 -5.16 -15.83
C ILE A 156 -7.15 -4.96 -14.33
N THR A 157 -6.22 -5.45 -13.52
CA THR A 157 -6.27 -5.27 -12.06
C THR A 157 -6.08 -3.82 -11.67
N THR A 158 -5.14 -3.11 -12.30
CA THR A 158 -4.89 -1.68 -12.04
C THR A 158 -6.11 -0.83 -12.37
N ASN A 159 -6.73 -1.03 -13.55
CA ASN A 159 -7.93 -0.28 -13.94
C ASN A 159 -9.11 -0.58 -13.01
N ALA A 160 -9.34 -1.87 -12.68
CA ALA A 160 -10.39 -2.25 -11.74
C ALA A 160 -10.17 -1.60 -10.38
N THR A 161 -8.95 -1.65 -9.83
CA THR A 161 -8.62 -1.02 -8.55
C THR A 161 -8.80 0.51 -8.59
N THR A 162 -8.40 1.18 -9.67
CA THR A 162 -8.58 2.62 -9.81
C THR A 162 -10.05 3.00 -9.85
N ILE A 163 -10.86 2.33 -10.69
CA ILE A 163 -12.30 2.60 -10.81
C ILE A 163 -12.99 2.37 -9.47
N VAL A 164 -12.71 1.24 -8.83
CA VAL A 164 -13.28 0.87 -7.53
C VAL A 164 -12.85 1.85 -6.43
N SER A 165 -11.58 2.26 -6.41
CA SER A 165 -11.08 3.23 -5.44
C SER A 165 -11.79 4.58 -5.58
N VAL A 166 -11.94 5.10 -6.80
CA VAL A 166 -12.65 6.36 -7.06
C VAL A 166 -14.14 6.23 -6.72
N ALA A 167 -14.80 5.17 -7.20
CA ALA A 167 -16.22 4.94 -6.92
C ALA A 167 -16.48 4.79 -5.41
N SER A 168 -15.67 4.00 -4.70
CA SER A 168 -15.78 3.83 -3.25
C SER A 168 -15.64 5.16 -2.52
N LYS A 169 -14.66 5.97 -2.89
CA LYS A 169 -14.44 7.29 -2.26
C LYS A 169 -15.60 8.24 -2.52
N LEU A 170 -16.16 8.25 -3.74
CA LEU A 170 -17.33 9.08 -4.07
C LEU A 170 -18.58 8.63 -3.31
N ILE A 171 -18.81 7.32 -3.19
CA ILE A 171 -19.92 6.77 -2.38
C ILE A 171 -19.75 7.14 -0.91
N GLN A 172 -18.55 7.00 -0.35
CA GLN A 172 -18.25 7.39 1.03
C GLN A 172 -18.53 8.88 1.27
N ILE A 173 -18.07 9.75 0.36
CA ILE A 173 -18.37 11.20 0.42
C ILE A 173 -19.88 11.43 0.40
N GLY A 174 -20.62 10.81 -0.51
CA GLY A 174 -22.08 10.92 -0.59
C GLY A 174 -22.75 10.50 0.71
N LEU A 175 -22.37 9.35 1.29
CA LEU A 175 -22.93 8.87 2.55
C LEU A 175 -22.61 9.80 3.73
N MET A 176 -21.38 10.33 3.81
CA MET A 176 -21.02 11.29 4.87
C MET A 176 -21.81 12.59 4.76
N LEU A 177 -21.98 13.13 3.55
CA LEU A 177 -22.75 14.36 3.33
C LEU A 177 -24.25 14.19 3.59
N THR A 178 -24.79 12.98 3.44
CA THR A 178 -26.20 12.67 3.73
C THR A 178 -26.43 12.24 5.19
N GLY A 179 -25.39 12.26 6.03
CA GLY A 179 -25.52 12.02 7.48
C GLY A 179 -25.66 10.55 7.89
N PHE A 180 -25.27 9.61 7.03
CA PHE A 180 -25.19 8.19 7.42
C PHE A 180 -24.06 7.98 8.45
N ASP A 181 -24.19 6.95 9.28
CA ASP A 181 -23.18 6.59 10.27
C ASP A 181 -21.91 5.98 9.65
N VAL A 182 -20.84 5.92 10.44
CA VAL A 182 -19.53 5.40 10.00
C VAL A 182 -19.60 3.92 9.64
N VAL A 183 -20.48 3.14 10.27
CA VAL A 183 -20.67 1.71 9.98
C VAL A 183 -21.16 1.52 8.55
N MET A 184 -22.15 2.35 8.12
CA MET A 184 -22.67 2.33 6.76
C MET A 184 -21.61 2.74 5.74
N VAL A 185 -20.78 3.73 6.07
CA VAL A 185 -19.64 4.14 5.22
C VAL A 185 -18.64 2.99 5.06
N GLN A 186 -18.30 2.26 6.13
CA GLN A 186 -17.39 1.10 6.06
C GLN A 186 -18.05 -0.10 5.35
N PHE A 187 -19.32 -0.32 5.54
CA PHE A 187 -20.08 -1.32 4.78
C PHE A 187 -20.05 -1.05 3.28
N SER A 188 -20.25 0.21 2.87
CA SER A 188 -20.19 0.59 1.45
C SER A 188 -18.79 0.31 0.86
N TYR A 189 -17.74 0.62 1.60
CA TYR A 189 -16.36 0.28 1.22
C TYR A 189 -16.18 -1.24 1.00
N PHE A 190 -16.67 -2.05 1.93
CA PHE A 190 -16.63 -3.51 1.82
C PHE A 190 -17.36 -4.00 0.57
N VAL A 191 -18.60 -3.52 0.32
CA VAL A 191 -19.42 -3.93 -0.84
C VAL A 191 -18.71 -3.59 -2.16
N VAL A 192 -18.17 -2.38 -2.29
CA VAL A 192 -17.47 -1.96 -3.52
C VAL A 192 -16.21 -2.80 -3.77
N ASN A 193 -15.45 -3.12 -2.72
CA ASN A 193 -14.31 -4.04 -2.84
C ASN A 193 -14.75 -5.47 -3.22
N LEU A 194 -15.85 -5.95 -2.67
CA LEU A 194 -16.42 -7.25 -3.04
C LEU A 194 -16.76 -7.32 -4.54
N LEU A 195 -17.36 -6.25 -5.09
CA LEU A 195 -17.64 -6.17 -6.53
C LEU A 195 -16.37 -6.23 -7.38
N GLN A 196 -15.28 -5.59 -6.96
CA GLN A 196 -13.98 -5.70 -7.62
C GLN A 196 -13.48 -7.15 -7.67
N MET A 197 -13.55 -7.84 -6.54
CA MET A 197 -13.09 -9.22 -6.43
C MET A 197 -13.91 -10.17 -7.31
N ILE A 198 -15.23 -9.97 -7.35
CA ILE A 198 -16.13 -10.71 -8.23
C ILE A 198 -15.74 -10.44 -9.69
N TYR A 199 -15.55 -9.19 -10.09
CA TYR A 199 -15.15 -8.82 -11.45
C TYR A 199 -13.86 -9.53 -11.89
N ILE A 200 -12.80 -9.45 -11.08
CA ILE A 200 -11.51 -10.07 -11.40
C ILE A 200 -11.63 -11.60 -11.48
N SER A 201 -12.37 -12.21 -10.55
CA SER A 201 -12.60 -13.65 -10.55
C SER A 201 -13.37 -14.12 -11.79
N LEU A 202 -14.40 -13.41 -12.19
CA LEU A 202 -15.19 -13.70 -13.39
C LEU A 202 -14.36 -13.48 -14.66
N TYR A 203 -13.55 -12.40 -14.70
CA TYR A 203 -12.64 -12.15 -15.81
C TYR A 203 -11.68 -13.32 -16.02
N VAL A 204 -11.03 -13.80 -14.94
CA VAL A 204 -10.10 -14.93 -15.05
C VAL A 204 -10.80 -16.21 -15.44
N LYS A 205 -11.95 -16.54 -14.84
CA LYS A 205 -12.74 -17.73 -15.25
C LYS A 205 -13.09 -17.73 -16.73
N LYS A 206 -13.43 -16.56 -17.28
CA LYS A 206 -13.80 -16.42 -18.70
C LYS A 206 -12.60 -16.55 -19.65
N HIS A 207 -11.47 -15.93 -19.33
CA HIS A 207 -10.31 -15.82 -20.23
C HIS A 207 -9.26 -16.93 -20.03
N TYR A 208 -9.30 -17.62 -18.89
CA TYR A 208 -8.40 -18.71 -18.52
C TYR A 208 -9.20 -19.96 -18.18
N ALA A 209 -10.17 -20.32 -19.05
CA ALA A 209 -11.02 -21.51 -18.86
C ALA A 209 -10.21 -22.83 -18.74
N TRP A 210 -8.96 -22.83 -19.22
CA TRP A 210 -8.03 -23.93 -19.10
C TRP A 210 -7.38 -24.05 -17.72
N LEU A 211 -7.51 -23.02 -16.85
CA LEU A 211 -6.86 -23.00 -15.54
C LEU A 211 -7.59 -23.93 -14.58
N ASP A 212 -6.94 -25.03 -14.22
CA ASP A 212 -7.41 -25.96 -13.21
C ASP A 212 -6.59 -25.83 -11.92
N LEU A 213 -7.26 -25.47 -10.83
CA LEU A 213 -6.66 -25.32 -9.50
C LEU A 213 -6.81 -26.58 -8.63
N SER A 214 -7.38 -27.66 -9.17
CA SER A 214 -7.56 -28.93 -8.46
C SER A 214 -6.37 -29.89 -8.64
N VAL A 215 -5.50 -29.62 -9.62
CA VAL A 215 -4.32 -30.43 -9.92
C VAL A 215 -3.35 -30.51 -8.73
N GLU A 216 -2.46 -31.49 -8.74
CA GLU A 216 -1.43 -31.65 -7.70
C GLU A 216 -0.55 -30.41 -7.64
N PRO A 217 -0.34 -29.84 -6.42
CA PRO A 217 0.37 -28.59 -6.26
C PRO A 217 1.89 -28.77 -6.26
N ASP A 218 2.59 -27.92 -6.99
CA ASP A 218 4.05 -27.83 -6.94
C ASP A 218 4.52 -26.84 -5.88
N TYR A 219 4.73 -27.32 -4.66
CA TYR A 219 5.26 -26.52 -3.56
C TYR A 219 6.76 -26.24 -3.69
N ALA A 220 7.53 -27.06 -4.41
CA ALA A 220 8.97 -26.91 -4.57
C ALA A 220 9.31 -25.60 -5.29
N SER A 221 8.52 -25.23 -6.28
CA SER A 221 8.67 -23.97 -7.02
C SER A 221 8.45 -22.71 -6.15
N LEU A 222 7.81 -22.83 -4.98
CA LEU A 222 7.55 -21.71 -4.07
C LEU A 222 8.54 -21.62 -2.89
N SER A 223 9.58 -22.45 -2.87
CA SER A 223 10.51 -22.59 -1.73
C SER A 223 11.39 -21.37 -1.46
N GLN A 224 11.59 -20.48 -2.44
CA GLN A 224 12.49 -19.32 -2.32
C GLN A 224 11.93 -18.14 -1.49
N SER A 225 10.72 -18.26 -0.96
CA SER A 225 10.03 -17.16 -0.24
C SER A 225 10.72 -16.71 1.06
N LYS A 226 11.50 -17.58 1.72
CA LYS A 226 12.00 -17.35 3.08
C LYS A 226 12.95 -16.14 3.23
N ASN A 227 13.83 -15.91 2.27
CA ASN A 227 14.84 -14.84 2.35
C ASN A 227 14.23 -13.43 2.11
N VAL A 228 13.14 -13.37 1.34
CA VAL A 228 12.43 -12.12 1.04
C VAL A 228 11.61 -11.63 2.24
N ILE A 229 11.14 -12.55 3.07
CA ILE A 229 10.29 -12.24 4.24
C ILE A 229 11.01 -11.32 5.23
N ILE A 230 12.27 -11.59 5.55
CA ILE A 230 13.04 -10.83 6.55
C ILE A 230 13.12 -9.35 6.16
N HIS A 231 13.47 -9.05 4.91
CA HIS A 231 13.54 -7.67 4.43
C HIS A 231 12.17 -6.98 4.40
N GLN A 232 11.11 -7.71 4.04
CA GLN A 232 9.75 -7.17 4.04
C GLN A 232 9.28 -6.85 5.46
N VAL A 233 9.54 -7.74 6.42
CA VAL A 233 9.19 -7.53 7.85
C VAL A 233 9.94 -6.34 8.41
N SER A 234 11.26 -6.26 8.20
CA SER A 234 12.08 -5.14 8.68
C SER A 234 11.62 -3.80 8.13
N GLY A 235 11.40 -3.73 6.82
CA GLY A 235 10.92 -2.50 6.17
C GLY A 235 9.51 -2.10 6.63
N LEU A 236 8.64 -3.09 6.90
CA LEU A 236 7.30 -2.83 7.38
C LEU A 236 7.31 -2.30 8.82
N ILE A 237 8.08 -2.90 9.71
CA ILE A 237 8.24 -2.42 11.09
C ILE A 237 8.75 -0.98 11.07
N PHE A 238 9.83 -0.72 10.36
CA PHE A 238 10.42 0.63 10.28
C PHE A 238 9.44 1.70 9.80
N ASN A 239 8.62 1.40 8.79
CA ASN A 239 7.73 2.40 8.17
C ASN A 239 6.34 2.49 8.80
N ASN A 240 5.98 1.58 9.71
CA ASN A 240 4.58 1.43 10.10
C ASN A 240 4.35 1.27 11.62
N THR A 241 5.39 1.30 12.45
CA THR A 241 5.26 1.08 13.91
C THR A 241 4.66 2.30 14.61
N ASP A 242 4.89 3.51 14.11
CA ASP A 242 4.53 4.76 14.78
C ASP A 242 3.04 4.81 15.18
N ILE A 243 2.16 4.50 14.24
CA ILE A 243 0.70 4.50 14.50
C ILE A 243 0.32 3.46 15.55
N ILE A 244 0.96 2.30 15.56
CA ILE A 244 0.70 1.26 16.56
C ILE A 244 1.14 1.75 17.95
N VAL A 245 2.32 2.34 18.05
CA VAL A 245 2.83 2.89 19.30
C VAL A 245 1.88 3.99 19.81
N LEU A 246 1.50 4.94 18.95
CA LEU A 246 0.55 5.99 19.32
C LEU A 246 -0.82 5.43 19.73
N THR A 247 -1.29 4.37 19.07
CA THR A 247 -2.56 3.72 19.44
C THR A 247 -2.51 3.07 20.82
N LEU A 248 -1.37 2.48 21.20
CA LEU A 248 -1.23 1.75 22.45
C LEU A 248 -0.89 2.67 23.65
N PHE A 249 -0.13 3.74 23.42
CA PHE A 249 0.43 4.57 24.48
C PHE A 249 -0.17 5.99 24.55
N CYS A 250 -0.89 6.42 23.52
CA CYS A 250 -1.58 7.69 23.47
C CYS A 250 -3.08 7.48 23.30
N ASP A 251 -3.75 8.36 22.59
CA ASP A 251 -5.17 8.28 22.28
C ASP A 251 -5.44 8.30 20.76
N LEU A 252 -6.65 7.94 20.36
CA LEU A 252 -7.04 7.89 18.95
C LEU A 252 -7.09 9.28 18.29
N LYS A 253 -7.26 10.37 19.06
CA LYS A 253 -7.17 11.73 18.52
C LYS A 253 -5.75 12.08 18.12
N THR A 254 -4.76 11.69 18.93
CA THR A 254 -3.33 11.80 18.58
C THR A 254 -2.98 10.99 17.35
N VAL A 255 -3.52 9.75 17.22
CA VAL A 255 -3.38 8.93 16.00
C VAL A 255 -3.98 9.65 14.80
N SER A 256 -5.12 10.30 14.94
CA SER A 256 -5.76 11.07 13.86
C SER A 256 -4.86 12.23 13.41
N ILE A 257 -4.32 13.01 14.35
CA ILE A 257 -3.41 14.11 14.04
C ILE A 257 -2.19 13.59 13.28
N TYR A 258 -1.50 12.58 13.84
CA TYR A 258 -0.31 11.99 13.23
C TYR A 258 -0.62 11.45 11.80
N SER A 259 -1.73 10.76 11.62
CA SER A 259 -2.11 10.18 10.34
C SER A 259 -2.33 11.22 9.25
N LEU A 260 -2.80 12.41 9.57
CA LEU A 260 -2.94 13.51 8.61
C LEU A 260 -1.59 14.10 8.19
N TYR A 261 -0.68 14.31 9.13
CA TYR A 261 0.69 14.75 8.80
C TYR A 261 1.38 13.71 7.92
N SER A 262 1.30 12.43 8.29
CA SER A 262 1.83 11.32 7.51
C SER A 262 1.24 11.25 6.11
N LEU A 263 -0.07 11.45 5.96
CA LEU A 263 -0.76 11.46 4.67
C LEU A 263 -0.20 12.55 3.75
N ILE A 264 -0.06 13.79 4.24
CA ILE A 264 0.40 14.91 3.42
C ILE A 264 1.85 14.70 2.99
N VAL A 265 2.72 14.30 3.92
CA VAL A 265 4.12 14.03 3.62
C VAL A 265 4.25 12.85 2.65
N SER A 266 3.43 11.81 2.79
CA SER A 266 3.38 10.67 1.85
C SER A 266 2.94 11.11 0.45
N CYS A 267 2.03 12.08 0.32
CA CYS A 267 1.66 12.63 -1.00
C CYS A 267 2.87 13.29 -1.68
N VAL A 268 3.66 14.06 -0.94
CA VAL A 268 4.89 14.68 -1.45
C VAL A 268 5.93 13.63 -1.83
N SER A 269 6.13 12.63 -0.96
CA SER A 269 7.02 11.50 -1.23
C SER A 269 6.64 10.75 -2.50
N ASN A 270 5.36 10.48 -2.72
CA ASN A 270 4.88 9.83 -3.95
C ASN A 270 5.15 10.65 -5.22
N ILE A 271 5.13 11.98 -5.14
CA ILE A 271 5.50 12.85 -6.26
C ILE A 271 6.98 12.69 -6.58
N ILE A 272 7.85 12.77 -5.58
CA ILE A 272 9.30 12.60 -5.74
C ILE A 272 9.60 11.22 -6.33
N ASP A 273 8.98 10.16 -5.79
CA ASP A 273 9.15 8.79 -6.25
C ASP A 273 8.73 8.60 -7.71
N THR A 274 7.63 9.21 -8.11
CA THR A 274 7.15 9.14 -9.50
C THR A 274 8.12 9.83 -10.47
N LEU A 275 8.66 10.99 -10.08
CA LEU A 275 9.63 11.71 -10.90
C LEU A 275 10.94 10.94 -11.08
N CYS A 276 11.39 10.25 -10.02
CA CYS A 276 12.70 9.61 -9.98
C CYS A 276 12.70 8.15 -10.45
N SER A 277 11.57 7.44 -10.34
CA SER A 277 11.47 6.00 -10.65
C SER A 277 11.83 5.63 -12.10
N SER A 278 11.58 6.53 -13.05
CA SER A 278 11.90 6.31 -14.46
C SER A 278 13.41 6.20 -14.72
N VAL A 279 14.21 6.93 -13.93
CA VAL A 279 15.68 6.95 -14.07
C VAL A 279 16.31 5.72 -13.39
N GLU A 280 15.68 5.19 -12.34
CA GLU A 280 16.17 4.00 -11.62
C GLU A 280 16.33 2.78 -12.55
N PHE A 281 15.42 2.62 -13.51
CA PHE A 281 15.51 1.56 -14.50
C PHE A 281 16.76 1.67 -15.38
N VAL A 282 17.09 2.90 -15.82
CA VAL A 282 18.28 3.17 -16.64
C VAL A 282 19.55 2.92 -15.84
N LEU A 283 19.58 3.33 -14.57
CA LEU A 283 20.69 3.04 -13.65
C LEU A 283 20.93 1.55 -13.47
N GLY A 284 19.86 0.77 -13.27
CA GLY A 284 19.96 -0.68 -13.14
C GLY A 284 20.52 -1.37 -14.38
N GLN A 285 20.16 -0.89 -15.58
CA GLN A 285 20.73 -1.37 -16.85
C GLN A 285 22.20 -0.99 -16.96
N ALA A 286 22.57 0.27 -16.69
CA ALA A 286 23.94 0.75 -16.75
C ALA A 286 24.85 0.02 -15.77
N PHE A 287 24.38 -0.30 -14.56
CA PHE A 287 25.14 -1.05 -13.54
C PHE A 287 25.64 -2.39 -14.06
N ASN A 288 24.82 -3.08 -14.88
CA ASN A 288 25.15 -4.40 -15.41
C ASN A 288 25.87 -4.37 -16.79
N SER A 289 25.92 -3.21 -17.46
CA SER A 289 26.49 -3.12 -18.82
C SER A 289 27.82 -2.36 -18.88
N ASP A 290 27.92 -1.19 -18.27
CA ASP A 290 29.09 -0.32 -18.29
C ASP A 290 29.27 0.42 -16.97
N ARG A 291 30.30 0.00 -16.21
CA ARG A 291 30.57 0.56 -14.89
C ARG A 291 30.95 2.04 -14.91
N ASN A 292 31.70 2.48 -15.92
CA ASN A 292 32.13 3.87 -16.00
C ASN A 292 30.95 4.79 -16.36
N TYR A 293 30.10 4.34 -17.27
CA TYR A 293 28.85 5.01 -17.59
C TYR A 293 27.91 5.06 -16.40
N PHE A 294 27.78 3.93 -15.67
CA PHE A 294 26.98 3.87 -14.44
C PHE A 294 27.43 4.89 -13.40
N LEU A 295 28.75 4.97 -13.10
CA LEU A 295 29.25 5.90 -12.09
C LEU A 295 28.93 7.35 -12.41
N LYS A 296 29.12 7.78 -13.67
CA LYS A 296 28.75 9.13 -14.13
C LYS A 296 27.24 9.37 -14.02
N LEU A 297 26.43 8.40 -14.45
CA LEU A 297 24.99 8.50 -14.39
C LEU A 297 24.47 8.54 -12.95
N GLN A 298 25.07 7.75 -12.05
CA GLN A 298 24.74 7.72 -10.62
C GLN A 298 25.05 9.06 -9.94
N GLU A 299 26.19 9.68 -10.22
CA GLU A 299 26.57 11.00 -9.70
C GLU A 299 25.56 12.07 -10.11
N VAL A 300 25.20 12.10 -11.39
CA VAL A 300 24.19 13.04 -11.92
C VAL A 300 22.82 12.75 -11.28
N TYR A 301 22.40 11.50 -11.24
CA TYR A 301 21.14 11.10 -10.63
C TYR A 301 21.08 11.50 -9.16
N GLU A 302 22.10 11.20 -8.38
CA GLU A 302 22.16 11.51 -6.95
C GLU A 302 22.05 13.01 -6.70
N THR A 303 22.78 13.83 -7.46
CA THR A 303 22.73 15.29 -7.37
C THR A 303 21.31 15.82 -7.60
N TYR A 304 20.66 15.41 -8.70
CA TYR A 304 19.31 15.88 -9.01
C TYR A 304 18.27 15.29 -8.06
N TYR A 305 18.39 14.02 -7.68
CA TYR A 305 17.49 13.36 -6.75
C TYR A 305 17.51 14.05 -5.36
N LEU A 306 18.70 14.30 -4.81
CA LEU A 306 18.83 15.00 -3.53
C LEU A 306 18.34 16.46 -3.65
N GLY A 307 18.66 17.16 -4.73
CA GLY A 307 18.18 18.52 -4.97
C GLY A 307 16.65 18.62 -5.05
N ILE A 308 16.02 17.73 -5.81
CA ILE A 308 14.54 17.63 -5.91
C ILE A 308 13.93 17.29 -4.57
N SER A 309 14.45 16.28 -3.87
CA SER A 309 13.94 15.85 -2.57
C SER A 309 14.04 16.97 -1.54
N PHE A 310 15.20 17.63 -1.45
CA PHE A 310 15.41 18.76 -0.56
C PHE A 310 14.47 19.93 -0.86
N PHE A 311 14.28 20.25 -2.14
CA PHE A 311 13.34 21.29 -2.57
C PHE A 311 11.90 20.98 -2.10
N PHE A 312 11.39 19.80 -2.43
CA PHE A 312 10.02 19.44 -2.06
C PHE A 312 9.81 19.37 -0.56
N PHE A 313 10.75 18.80 0.21
CA PHE A 313 10.63 18.73 1.65
C PHE A 313 10.79 20.10 2.34
N THR A 314 11.63 20.99 1.80
CA THR A 314 11.72 22.38 2.29
C THR A 314 10.41 23.13 2.06
N VAL A 315 9.83 23.02 0.88
CA VAL A 315 8.50 23.59 0.58
C VAL A 315 7.45 23.00 1.52
N THR A 316 7.50 21.70 1.76
CA THR A 316 6.59 21.03 2.70
C THR A 316 6.74 21.58 4.12
N LEU A 317 7.96 21.76 4.61
CA LEU A 317 8.21 22.32 5.94
C LEU A 317 7.56 23.69 6.12
N ILE A 318 7.67 24.55 5.10
CA ILE A 318 7.13 25.92 5.14
C ILE A 318 5.60 25.91 4.99
N MET A 319 5.08 25.08 4.09
CA MET A 319 3.66 25.07 3.70
C MET A 319 2.78 24.20 4.61
N LEU A 320 3.34 23.23 5.31
CA LEU A 320 2.58 22.30 6.14
C LEU A 320 1.84 22.98 7.30
N PRO A 321 2.43 23.90 8.08
CA PRO A 321 1.71 24.61 9.14
C PRO A 321 0.53 25.47 8.63
N PRO A 322 0.68 26.35 7.61
CA PRO A 322 -0.46 27.09 7.07
C PRO A 322 -1.50 26.19 6.42
N PHE A 323 -1.08 25.12 5.75
CA PHE A 323 -2.00 24.12 5.21
C PHE A 323 -2.84 23.49 6.32
N MET A 324 -2.21 23.05 7.42
CA MET A 324 -2.92 22.43 8.54
C MET A 324 -3.89 23.39 9.21
N ARG A 325 -3.59 24.67 9.29
CA ARG A 325 -4.54 25.70 9.79
C ARG A 325 -5.80 25.78 8.95
N VAL A 326 -5.66 25.80 7.61
CA VAL A 326 -6.81 25.83 6.69
C VAL A 326 -7.53 24.49 6.69
N TYR A 327 -6.78 23.41 6.67
CA TYR A 327 -7.34 22.06 6.64
C TYR A 327 -8.13 21.71 7.89
N SER A 328 -7.69 22.14 9.08
CA SER A 328 -8.35 21.85 10.35
C SER A 328 -9.48 22.84 10.71
N GLN A 329 -9.80 23.82 9.84
CA GLN A 329 -10.93 24.71 10.09
C GLN A 329 -12.24 23.92 10.25
N GLY A 330 -13.00 24.25 11.30
CA GLY A 330 -14.25 23.58 11.67
C GLY A 330 -14.07 22.29 12.49
N ILE A 331 -12.85 21.89 12.80
CA ILE A 331 -12.57 20.78 13.72
C ILE A 331 -12.32 21.37 15.13
N THR A 332 -13.11 20.95 16.11
CA THR A 332 -13.10 21.54 17.46
C THR A 332 -12.71 20.54 18.55
N ASP A 333 -12.67 19.25 18.24
CA ASP A 333 -12.46 18.15 19.19
C ASP A 333 -10.99 17.75 19.37
N ALA A 334 -10.07 18.30 18.53
CA ALA A 334 -8.63 18.09 18.62
C ALA A 334 -7.85 19.25 17.98
N GLN A 335 -6.63 19.51 18.46
CA GLN A 335 -5.76 20.56 17.95
C GLN A 335 -4.80 19.99 16.90
N TYR A 336 -5.09 20.22 15.62
CA TYR A 336 -4.29 19.69 14.51
C TYR A 336 -3.06 20.52 14.16
N VAL A 337 -2.98 21.76 14.59
CA VAL A 337 -1.82 22.62 14.34
C VAL A 337 -0.79 22.40 15.44
N ASP A 338 0.30 21.74 15.10
CA ASP A 338 1.42 21.47 16.00
C ASP A 338 2.69 22.17 15.48
N LYS A 339 3.54 22.61 16.42
CA LYS A 339 4.78 23.33 16.11
C LYS A 339 5.91 22.38 15.68
N TYR A 340 5.96 21.18 16.26
CA TYR A 340 7.09 20.28 16.15
C TYR A 340 6.87 19.17 15.11
N LEU A 341 5.64 18.72 14.92
CA LEU A 341 5.32 17.66 13.97
C LEU A 341 5.82 17.95 12.54
N PRO A 342 5.63 19.16 11.97
CA PRO A 342 6.16 19.45 10.63
C PRO A 342 7.68 19.25 10.55
N LEU A 343 8.41 19.72 11.56
CA LEU A 343 9.87 19.59 11.60
C LEU A 343 10.29 18.11 11.70
N LEU A 344 9.66 17.35 12.60
CA LEU A 344 9.97 15.94 12.82
C LEU A 344 9.69 15.11 11.56
N PHE A 345 8.51 15.27 10.95
CA PHE A 345 8.15 14.56 9.73
C PHE A 345 9.07 14.89 8.55
N VAL A 346 9.37 16.16 8.34
CA VAL A 346 10.25 16.58 7.24
C VAL A 346 11.67 16.11 7.48
N THR A 347 12.23 16.28 8.69
CA THR A 347 13.58 15.80 8.99
C THR A 347 13.71 14.30 8.80
N LEU A 348 12.77 13.50 9.30
CA LEU A 348 12.74 12.07 9.10
C LEU A 348 12.77 11.71 7.61
N ASN A 349 11.89 12.34 6.81
CA ASN A 349 11.81 12.05 5.38
C ASN A 349 13.05 12.51 4.61
N VAL A 350 13.64 13.67 4.94
CA VAL A 350 14.90 14.11 4.33
C VAL A 350 16.00 13.08 4.59
N LEU A 351 16.14 12.55 5.81
CA LEU A 351 17.12 11.53 6.16
C LEU A 351 16.86 10.20 5.43
N MET A 352 15.58 9.78 5.34
CA MET A 352 15.19 8.57 4.60
C MET A 352 15.53 8.69 3.12
N TYR A 353 15.23 9.83 2.50
CA TYR A 353 15.49 10.08 1.09
C TYR A 353 16.99 10.26 0.80
N ALA A 354 17.75 10.89 1.71
CA ALA A 354 19.20 10.98 1.57
C ALA A 354 19.89 9.60 1.51
N ARG A 355 19.38 8.62 2.26
CA ARG A 355 19.91 7.25 2.26
C ARG A 355 19.52 6.43 1.03
N ARG A 356 18.47 6.80 0.30
CA ARG A 356 17.85 5.96 -0.74
C ARG A 356 18.79 5.67 -1.92
N THR A 357 19.58 6.65 -2.36
CA THR A 357 20.53 6.48 -3.47
C THR A 357 21.55 5.38 -3.18
N SER A 358 22.12 5.36 -1.97
CA SER A 358 23.03 4.30 -1.53
C SER A 358 22.34 2.94 -1.42
N SER A 359 21.11 2.90 -0.92
CA SER A 359 20.31 1.67 -0.84
C SER A 359 20.01 1.06 -2.21
N GLN A 360 19.81 1.89 -3.24
CA GLN A 360 19.61 1.43 -4.61
C GLN A 360 20.83 0.72 -5.18
N ILE A 361 22.04 1.20 -4.91
CA ILE A 361 23.29 0.53 -5.35
C ILE A 361 23.39 -0.87 -4.72
N ILE A 362 23.03 -1.01 -3.45
CA ILE A 362 22.98 -2.30 -2.75
C ILE A 362 21.99 -3.25 -3.46
N ASN A 363 20.82 -2.73 -3.87
CA ASN A 363 19.82 -3.51 -4.60
C ASN A 363 20.33 -3.96 -5.98
N PHE A 364 21.00 -3.08 -6.74
CA PHE A 364 21.58 -3.43 -8.03
C PHE A 364 22.71 -4.47 -7.90
N ALA A 365 23.51 -4.38 -6.84
CA ALA A 365 24.58 -5.32 -6.54
C ALA A 365 24.10 -6.67 -5.97
N GLY A 366 22.81 -6.79 -5.61
CA GLY A 366 22.25 -8.02 -5.04
C GLY A 366 22.80 -8.39 -3.65
N HIS A 367 23.37 -7.42 -2.92
CA HIS A 367 24.00 -7.64 -1.61
C HIS A 367 23.01 -7.75 -0.44
N PHE A 368 21.84 -8.35 -0.69
CA PHE A 368 20.76 -8.49 0.31
C PHE A 368 21.20 -9.28 1.54
N LYS A 369 22.00 -10.35 1.37
CA LYS A 369 22.45 -11.19 2.48
C LYS A 369 23.42 -10.45 3.41
N GLN A 370 24.34 -9.67 2.86
CA GLN A 370 25.32 -8.90 3.63
C GLN A 370 24.68 -7.74 4.40
N THR A 371 23.60 -7.16 3.88
CA THR A 371 22.92 -6.00 4.46
C THR A 371 21.74 -6.36 5.35
N GLN A 372 21.39 -7.65 5.47
CA GLN A 372 20.31 -8.14 6.33
C GLN A 372 20.45 -7.68 7.79
N VAL A 373 21.65 -7.81 8.36
CA VAL A 373 21.93 -7.41 9.74
C VAL A 373 21.83 -5.90 9.92
N LEU A 374 22.32 -5.12 8.94
CA LEU A 374 22.20 -3.66 8.94
C LEU A 374 20.73 -3.21 8.88
N SER A 375 19.91 -3.88 8.10
CA SER A 375 18.46 -3.59 8.03
C SER A 375 17.75 -3.87 9.36
N LEU A 376 18.21 -4.86 10.14
CA LEU A 376 17.66 -5.19 11.46
C LEU A 376 18.17 -4.26 12.58
N ILE A 377 19.40 -3.76 12.48
CA ILE A 377 19.99 -2.87 13.50
C ILE A 377 19.37 -1.45 13.41
N HIS A 378 18.90 -1.04 12.24
CA HIS A 378 18.31 0.28 12.01
C HIS A 378 16.80 0.33 12.23
N ILE A 379 16.18 -0.73 12.75
CA ILE A 379 14.82 -0.76 13.28
C ILE A 379 14.83 -0.31 14.73
#